data_83df3dc3b9ed4ee217c37a04f503b551
#
_entry.id   83df3dc3b9ed4ee217c37a04f503b551
#
_cell.length_a   1.000
_cell.length_b   1.000
_cell.length_c   1.000
_cell.angle_alpha   90.00
_cell.angle_beta   90.00
_cell.angle_gamma   90.00
#
_symmetry.space_group_name_H-M   'P 1'
#
loop_
_entity.id
_entity.type
_entity.pdbx_description
1 polymer ?
#
loop_
_entity_poly.entity_id
_entity_poly.type
_entity_poly.pdbx_seq_one_letter_code
_entity_poly.pdbx_strand_id
1 'polypeptide(L)'
;MQKIICFHNPDEINGFLSNWYPSRFIDENNITYTSMEQYMMYQKAVLFGDLKIAEKIIDTDNPAEIKALGRQVSGFKDGIWSKHKYNIVLKGVYLKFTQNPELKEKLLSYGGSECIFAECAVNDKVWGIGLSMKSPERFDKSCWLGKNLLGNALTETRDNMIEKSV
;
A
#
# COMPACT_ATOMS: atom_id res chain seq x y z
N MET A 1 -18.13 -2.41 -18.16
CA MET A 1 -18.35 -1.91 -16.78
C MET A 1 -17.12 -2.23 -15.94
N GLN A 2 -16.52 -1.24 -15.29
CA GLN A 2 -15.30 -1.43 -14.51
C GLN A 2 -15.56 -2.27 -13.26
N LYS A 3 -14.80 -3.34 -13.06
CA LYS A 3 -14.89 -4.22 -11.90
C LYS A 3 -14.03 -3.66 -10.75
N ILE A 4 -14.62 -3.49 -9.58
CA ILE A 4 -13.93 -2.99 -8.39
C ILE A 4 -13.64 -4.14 -7.44
N ILE A 5 -12.37 -4.36 -7.14
CA ILE A 5 -11.89 -5.37 -6.20
C ILE A 5 -11.60 -4.68 -4.86
N CYS A 6 -12.47 -4.92 -3.90
CA CYS A 6 -12.37 -4.31 -2.58
C CYS A 6 -11.55 -5.16 -1.62
N PHE A 7 -10.77 -4.50 -0.77
CA PHE A 7 -9.99 -5.13 0.30
C PHE A 7 -9.86 -4.19 1.49
N HIS A 8 -9.53 -4.73 2.66
CA HIS A 8 -9.26 -3.95 3.87
C HIS A 8 -8.29 -4.69 4.79
N ASN A 9 -8.75 -5.55 5.69
CA ASN A 9 -7.89 -6.25 6.64
C ASN A 9 -7.08 -7.37 5.98
N PRO A 10 -5.84 -7.63 6.46
CA PRO A 10 -5.01 -8.69 5.90
C PRO A 10 -5.59 -10.09 6.05
N ASP A 11 -6.44 -10.32 7.05
CA ASP A 11 -7.05 -11.63 7.33
C ASP A 11 -8.40 -11.87 6.59
N GLU A 12 -8.86 -10.89 5.85
CA GLU A 12 -10.12 -10.94 5.10
C GLU A 12 -9.89 -11.24 3.61
N ILE A 13 -10.99 -11.32 2.86
CA ILE A 13 -10.94 -11.47 1.40
C ILE A 13 -10.08 -10.40 0.76
N ASN A 14 -9.19 -10.79 -0.14
CA ASN A 14 -8.22 -9.91 -0.81
C ASN A 14 -7.22 -9.23 0.16
N GLY A 15 -7.09 -9.75 1.38
CA GLY A 15 -6.20 -9.20 2.39
C GLY A 15 -4.74 -9.09 1.98
N PHE A 16 -4.29 -9.92 1.02
CA PHE A 16 -2.92 -9.86 0.47
C PHE A 16 -2.59 -8.51 -0.20
N LEU A 17 -3.59 -7.72 -0.54
CA LEU A 17 -3.45 -6.36 -1.08
C LEU A 17 -3.18 -5.31 0.00
N SER A 18 -3.50 -5.60 1.27
CA SER A 18 -3.31 -4.69 2.39
C SER A 18 -1.82 -4.38 2.64
N ASN A 19 -1.54 -3.14 3.03
CA ASN A 19 -0.21 -2.75 3.50
C ASN A 19 0.21 -3.48 4.79
N TRP A 20 -0.75 -3.99 5.55
CA TRP A 20 -0.50 -4.75 6.78
C TRP A 20 -0.29 -6.24 6.56
N TYR A 21 -0.49 -6.73 5.34
CA TYR A 21 -0.29 -8.14 5.02
C TYR A 21 1.18 -8.53 5.16
N PRO A 22 1.51 -9.57 5.93
CA PRO A 22 2.89 -10.04 6.07
C PRO A 22 3.46 -10.47 4.71
N SER A 23 4.48 -9.76 4.28
CA SER A 23 5.15 -10.05 3.00
C SER A 23 6.58 -9.54 3.07
N ARG A 24 7.53 -10.43 2.87
CA ARG A 24 8.95 -10.10 2.92
C ARG A 24 9.43 -9.62 1.55
N PHE A 25 10.18 -8.52 1.55
CA PHE A 25 10.90 -8.04 0.36
C PHE A 25 12.10 -7.18 0.77
N ILE A 26 13.02 -6.98 -0.15
CA ILE A 26 14.28 -6.26 0.06
C ILE A 26 14.35 -5.10 -0.95
N ASP A 27 14.81 -3.94 -0.51
CA ASP A 27 15.04 -2.79 -1.38
C ASP A 27 16.47 -2.76 -1.97
N GLU A 28 16.75 -1.75 -2.80
CA GLU A 28 18.05 -1.56 -3.43
C GLU A 28 19.19 -1.24 -2.44
N ASN A 29 18.88 -0.82 -1.23
CA ASN A 29 19.83 -0.59 -0.16
C ASN A 29 20.06 -1.83 0.72
N ASN A 30 19.53 -2.98 0.28
CA ASN A 30 19.63 -4.26 0.98
C ASN A 30 18.92 -4.28 2.34
N ILE A 31 17.89 -3.45 2.51
CA ILE A 31 17.06 -3.41 3.71
C ILE A 31 15.88 -4.33 3.51
N THR A 32 15.65 -5.24 4.47
CA THR A 32 14.55 -6.18 4.46
C THR A 32 13.34 -5.62 5.21
N TYR A 33 12.18 -5.73 4.58
CA TYR A 33 10.90 -5.34 5.16
C TYR A 33 9.99 -6.56 5.34
N THR A 34 9.12 -6.51 6.34
CA THR A 34 8.15 -7.56 6.67
C THR A 34 6.73 -7.24 6.22
N SER A 35 6.48 -5.99 5.86
CA SER A 35 5.20 -5.51 5.31
C SER A 35 5.38 -4.20 4.54
N MET A 36 4.39 -3.87 3.72
CA MET A 36 4.34 -2.57 3.06
C MET A 36 4.24 -1.40 4.05
N GLU A 37 3.53 -1.59 5.17
CA GLU A 37 3.46 -0.56 6.22
C GLU A 37 4.85 -0.23 6.77
N GLN A 38 5.67 -1.25 7.03
CA GLN A 38 7.06 -1.05 7.46
C GLN A 38 7.89 -0.29 6.42
N TYR A 39 7.78 -0.68 5.16
CA TYR A 39 8.46 0.01 4.06
C TYR A 39 8.04 1.48 3.98
N MET A 40 6.74 1.77 3.95
CA MET A 40 6.21 3.12 3.82
C MET A 40 6.64 4.01 4.99
N MET A 41 6.55 3.53 6.23
CA MET A 41 6.92 4.31 7.41
C MET A 41 8.43 4.50 7.53
N TYR A 42 9.22 3.49 7.16
CA TYR A 42 10.67 3.61 7.09
C TYR A 42 11.10 4.68 6.07
N GLN A 43 10.56 4.64 4.85
CA GLN A 43 10.85 5.64 3.82
C GLN A 43 10.42 7.05 4.24
N LYS A 44 9.30 7.17 4.96
CA LYS A 44 8.88 8.45 5.54
C LYS A 44 9.91 8.98 6.56
N ALA A 45 10.37 8.14 7.47
CA ALA A 45 11.37 8.53 8.45
C ALA A 45 12.69 8.95 7.79
N VAL A 46 13.15 8.21 6.80
CA VAL A 46 14.37 8.54 6.02
C VAL A 46 14.20 9.85 5.25
N LEU A 47 13.05 10.06 4.61
CA LEU A 47 12.76 11.28 3.86
C LEU A 47 12.91 12.54 4.73
N PHE A 48 12.51 12.47 5.98
CA PHE A 48 12.61 13.58 6.94
C PHE A 48 13.87 13.55 7.81
N GLY A 49 14.78 12.62 7.57
CA GLY A 49 16.06 12.52 8.29
C GLY A 49 15.96 11.99 9.72
N ASP A 50 14.84 11.40 10.12
CA ASP A 50 14.65 10.81 11.44
C ASP A 50 15.13 9.35 11.48
N LEU A 51 16.45 9.18 11.53
CA LEU A 51 17.08 7.86 11.51
C LEU A 51 16.78 7.05 12.79
N LYS A 52 16.53 7.71 13.92
CA LYS A 52 16.17 7.01 15.17
C LYS A 52 14.81 6.33 15.06
N ILE A 53 13.83 7.01 14.49
CA ILE A 53 12.52 6.40 14.23
C ILE A 53 12.63 5.34 13.12
N ALA A 54 13.44 5.56 12.09
CA ALA A 54 13.68 4.58 11.05
C ALA A 54 14.21 3.24 11.62
N GLU A 55 15.19 3.28 12.52
CA GLU A 55 15.71 2.08 13.22
C GLU A 55 14.61 1.37 14.01
N LYS A 56 13.84 2.11 14.83
CA LYS A 56 12.73 1.53 15.60
C LYS A 56 11.69 0.85 14.71
N ILE A 57 11.40 1.41 13.53
CA ILE A 57 10.46 0.83 12.58
C ILE A 57 10.97 -0.51 12.05
N ILE A 58 12.27 -0.63 11.77
CA ILE A 58 12.87 -1.89 11.30
C ILE A 58 12.94 -2.95 12.39
N ASP A 59 13.02 -2.55 13.65
CA ASP A 59 13.14 -3.47 14.81
C ASP A 59 11.82 -4.15 15.20
N THR A 60 10.70 -3.76 14.61
CA THR A 60 9.39 -4.38 14.88
C THR A 60 8.69 -4.82 13.59
N ASP A 61 7.98 -5.93 13.64
CA ASP A 61 7.13 -6.44 12.57
C ASP A 61 5.62 -6.19 12.81
N ASN A 62 5.27 -5.55 13.91
CA ASN A 62 3.89 -5.22 14.26
C ASN A 62 3.40 -3.98 13.50
N PRO A 63 2.46 -4.12 12.53
CA PRO A 63 2.02 -2.99 11.71
C PRO A 63 1.37 -1.84 12.51
N ALA A 64 0.70 -2.14 13.61
CA ALA A 64 0.09 -1.12 14.47
C ALA A 64 1.16 -0.27 15.17
N GLU A 65 2.22 -0.91 15.67
CA GLU A 65 3.37 -0.23 16.26
C GLU A 65 4.14 0.58 15.22
N ILE A 66 4.37 0.01 14.04
CA ILE A 66 5.01 0.68 12.89
C ILE A 66 4.24 1.95 12.51
N LYS A 67 2.91 1.86 12.41
CA LYS A 67 2.05 3.02 12.12
C LYS A 67 2.17 4.10 13.20
N ALA A 68 2.18 3.72 14.47
CA ALA A 68 2.35 4.64 15.59
C ALA A 68 3.72 5.35 15.55
N LEU A 69 4.80 4.61 15.25
CA LEU A 69 6.14 5.17 15.05
C LEU A 69 6.19 6.14 13.87
N GLY A 70 5.51 5.83 12.78
CA GLY A 70 5.42 6.71 11.61
C GLY A 70 4.77 8.07 11.91
N ARG A 71 3.89 8.14 12.91
CA ARG A 71 3.30 9.40 13.41
C ARG A 71 4.26 10.21 14.28
N GLN A 72 5.33 9.60 14.78
CA GLN A 72 6.34 10.23 15.64
C GLN A 72 7.52 10.79 14.85
N VAL A 73 7.55 10.64 13.53
CA VAL A 73 8.64 11.15 12.68
C VAL A 73 8.80 12.65 12.88
N SER A 74 10.00 13.05 13.32
CA SER A 74 10.36 14.45 13.50
C SER A 74 10.63 15.14 12.16
N GLY A 75 10.42 16.46 12.12
CA GLY A 75 10.64 17.24 10.90
C GLY A 75 9.61 17.01 9.80
N PHE A 76 8.52 16.31 10.10
CA PHE A 76 7.46 16.03 9.14
C PHE A 76 6.86 17.32 8.55
N LYS A 77 6.71 17.35 7.23
CA LYS A 77 6.02 18.42 6.48
C LYS A 77 5.08 17.78 5.47
N ASP A 78 3.78 18.01 5.66
CA ASP A 78 2.74 17.39 4.83
C ASP A 78 2.92 17.69 3.34
N GLY A 79 3.31 18.89 2.96
CA GLY A 79 3.54 19.25 1.56
C GLY A 79 4.68 18.46 0.91
N ILE A 80 5.72 18.13 1.66
CA ILE A 80 6.83 17.28 1.17
C ILE A 80 6.37 15.83 1.07
N TRP A 81 5.74 15.30 2.12
CA TRP A 81 5.24 13.93 2.13
C TRP A 81 4.24 13.71 0.99
N SER A 82 3.32 14.63 0.78
CA SER A 82 2.31 14.54 -0.29
C SER A 82 2.92 14.49 -1.69
N LYS A 83 4.09 15.06 -1.91
CA LYS A 83 4.81 14.98 -3.20
C LYS A 83 5.49 13.63 -3.42
N HIS A 84 5.87 12.93 -2.35
CA HIS A 84 6.70 11.72 -2.44
C HIS A 84 5.94 10.42 -2.13
N LYS A 85 4.89 10.48 -1.32
CA LYS A 85 4.22 9.29 -0.76
C LYS A 85 3.73 8.30 -1.81
N TYR A 86 3.16 8.77 -2.91
CA TYR A 86 2.63 7.87 -3.94
C TYR A 86 3.75 7.07 -4.61
N ASN A 87 4.82 7.72 -5.04
CA ASN A 87 5.95 7.05 -5.68
C ASN A 87 6.68 6.10 -4.72
N ILE A 88 6.76 6.45 -3.44
CA ILE A 88 7.28 5.55 -2.40
C ILE A 88 6.44 4.27 -2.32
N VAL A 89 5.13 4.39 -2.22
CA VAL A 89 4.24 3.24 -2.13
C VAL A 89 4.21 2.45 -3.43
N LEU A 90 4.19 3.10 -4.57
CA LEU A 90 4.24 2.43 -5.88
C LEU A 90 5.50 1.55 -6.00
N LYS A 91 6.66 2.05 -5.59
CA LYS A 91 7.90 1.29 -5.58
C LYS A 91 7.84 0.10 -4.61
N GLY A 92 7.34 0.30 -3.40
CA GLY A 92 7.19 -0.76 -2.42
C GLY A 92 6.23 -1.86 -2.87
N VAL A 93 5.10 -1.49 -3.46
CA VAL A 93 4.14 -2.43 -4.04
C VAL A 93 4.80 -3.25 -5.14
N TYR A 94 5.55 -2.64 -6.02
CA TYR A 94 6.32 -3.34 -7.06
C TYR A 94 7.30 -4.35 -6.44
N LEU A 95 8.07 -3.97 -5.43
CA LEU A 95 9.01 -4.86 -4.75
C LEU A 95 8.29 -6.02 -4.05
N LYS A 96 7.20 -5.74 -3.35
CA LYS A 96 6.37 -6.75 -2.68
C LYS A 96 5.93 -7.84 -3.66
N PHE A 97 5.34 -7.45 -4.77
CA PHE A 97 4.75 -8.40 -5.71
C PHE A 97 5.78 -9.07 -6.63
N THR A 98 6.87 -8.41 -6.99
CA THR A 98 7.93 -9.05 -7.79
C THR A 98 8.74 -10.06 -6.99
N GLN A 99 8.86 -9.88 -5.67
CA GLN A 99 9.64 -10.77 -4.80
C GLN A 99 8.81 -11.85 -4.10
N ASN A 100 7.49 -11.85 -4.25
CA ASN A 100 6.57 -12.85 -3.71
C ASN A 100 5.75 -13.47 -4.84
N PRO A 101 6.22 -14.56 -5.48
CA PRO A 101 5.60 -15.14 -6.68
C PRO A 101 4.12 -15.50 -6.51
N GLU A 102 3.74 -16.05 -5.35
CA GLU A 102 2.34 -16.40 -5.06
C GLU A 102 1.44 -15.17 -4.99
N LEU A 103 1.93 -14.07 -4.43
CA LEU A 103 1.19 -12.81 -4.37
C LEU A 103 1.09 -12.17 -5.74
N LYS A 104 2.16 -12.25 -6.54
CA LYS A 104 2.16 -11.78 -7.93
C LYS A 104 1.11 -12.53 -8.76
N GLU A 105 1.06 -13.86 -8.65
CA GLU A 105 0.07 -14.67 -9.35
C GLU A 105 -1.36 -14.25 -8.99
N LYS A 106 -1.64 -14.07 -7.70
CA LYS A 106 -2.94 -13.57 -7.24
C LYS A 106 -3.27 -12.18 -7.79
N LEU A 107 -2.31 -11.25 -7.78
CA LEU A 107 -2.49 -9.90 -8.32
C LEU A 107 -2.85 -9.95 -9.81
N LEU A 108 -2.10 -10.74 -10.59
CA LEU A 108 -2.30 -10.88 -12.03
C LEU A 108 -3.58 -11.63 -12.39
N SER A 109 -4.09 -12.50 -11.49
CA SER A 109 -5.35 -13.23 -11.72
C SER A 109 -6.56 -12.32 -11.84
N TYR A 110 -6.49 -11.11 -11.29
CA TYR A 110 -7.54 -10.09 -11.46
C TYR A 110 -7.50 -9.38 -12.83
N GLY A 111 -6.55 -9.66 -13.67
CA GLY A 111 -6.34 -9.28 -15.07
C GLY A 111 -7.03 -8.02 -15.60
N GLY A 112 -6.44 -7.41 -16.65
CA GLY A 112 -7.09 -6.44 -17.53
C GLY A 112 -7.41 -5.05 -16.95
N SER A 113 -7.40 -4.07 -17.87
CA SER A 113 -7.69 -2.65 -17.58
C SER A 113 -9.10 -2.38 -17.04
N GLU A 114 -9.98 -3.37 -17.06
CA GLU A 114 -11.36 -3.27 -16.54
C GLU A 114 -11.44 -3.45 -15.02
N CYS A 115 -10.38 -3.93 -14.38
CA CYS A 115 -10.32 -4.22 -12.97
C CYS A 115 -9.52 -3.16 -12.23
N ILE A 116 -10.06 -2.59 -11.17
CA ILE A 116 -9.35 -1.69 -10.27
C ILE A 116 -9.44 -2.18 -8.83
N PHE A 117 -8.41 -1.84 -8.03
CA PHE A 117 -8.38 -2.15 -6.60
C PHE A 117 -8.86 -0.96 -5.78
N ALA A 118 -9.58 -1.23 -4.70
CA ALA A 118 -10.11 -0.23 -3.78
C ALA A 118 -9.87 -0.62 -2.33
N GLU A 119 -9.12 0.18 -1.59
CA GLU A 119 -8.94 0.00 -0.15
C GLU A 119 -10.15 0.57 0.60
N CYS A 120 -10.93 -0.32 1.22
CA CYS A 120 -12.13 0.04 1.96
C CYS A 120 -11.82 0.35 3.42
N ALA A 121 -11.17 1.50 3.64
CA ALA A 121 -10.83 2.02 4.96
C ALA A 121 -11.68 3.25 5.26
N VAL A 122 -12.57 3.15 6.26
CA VAL A 122 -13.51 4.23 6.63
C VAL A 122 -12.78 5.47 7.10
N ASN A 123 -11.72 5.29 7.88
CA ASN A 123 -10.96 6.38 8.50
C ASN A 123 -9.74 6.84 7.68
N ASP A 124 -9.55 6.30 6.49
CA ASP A 124 -8.45 6.67 5.62
C ASP A 124 -8.96 7.15 4.26
N LYS A 125 -8.97 8.48 4.09
CA LYS A 125 -9.38 9.14 2.86
C LYS A 125 -8.22 9.45 1.91
N VAL A 126 -7.02 9.06 2.28
CA VAL A 126 -5.82 9.24 1.46
C VAL A 126 -5.49 7.93 0.73
N TRP A 127 -5.21 6.87 1.48
CA TRP A 127 -4.85 5.57 0.90
C TRP A 127 -6.07 4.76 0.49
N GLY A 128 -7.17 4.91 1.21
CA GLY A 128 -8.44 4.24 0.97
C GLY A 128 -9.51 5.13 0.36
N ILE A 129 -10.69 4.54 0.18
CA ILE A 129 -11.86 5.20 -0.41
C ILE A 129 -12.75 5.90 0.63
N GLY A 130 -12.48 5.74 1.92
CA GLY A 130 -13.28 6.32 3.00
C GLY A 130 -14.63 5.63 3.24
N LEU A 131 -14.86 4.45 2.65
CA LEU A 131 -16.04 3.61 2.81
C LEU A 131 -15.64 2.23 3.32
N SER A 132 -16.55 1.55 4.05
CA SER A 132 -16.28 0.22 4.59
C SER A 132 -16.52 -0.89 3.57
N MET A 133 -15.99 -2.09 3.86
CA MET A 133 -16.29 -3.32 3.11
C MET A 133 -17.79 -3.69 3.12
N LYS A 134 -18.58 -3.13 4.04
CA LYS A 134 -20.03 -3.37 4.15
C LYS A 134 -20.86 -2.34 3.39
N SER A 135 -20.28 -1.22 2.99
CA SER A 135 -20.99 -0.19 2.24
C SER A 135 -21.25 -0.64 0.80
N PRO A 136 -22.51 -0.68 0.33
CA PRO A 136 -22.80 -1.01 -1.07
C PRO A 136 -22.23 0.03 -2.04
N GLU A 137 -22.08 1.28 -1.63
CA GLU A 137 -21.53 2.39 -2.42
C GLU A 137 -20.05 2.20 -2.74
N ARG A 138 -19.34 1.27 -2.09
CA ARG A 138 -17.92 0.99 -2.40
C ARG A 138 -17.69 0.59 -3.86
N PHE A 139 -18.71 0.09 -4.53
CA PHE A 139 -18.66 -0.29 -5.94
C PHE A 139 -18.99 0.85 -6.92
N ASP A 140 -19.27 2.05 -6.40
CA ASP A 140 -19.51 3.25 -7.20
C ASP A 140 -18.44 4.31 -6.89
N LYS A 141 -17.53 4.54 -7.83
CA LYS A 141 -16.45 5.53 -7.66
C LYS A 141 -16.95 6.94 -7.36
N SER A 142 -18.14 7.29 -7.85
CA SER A 142 -18.73 8.62 -7.58
C SER A 142 -19.10 8.84 -6.12
N CYS A 143 -19.26 7.75 -5.36
CA CYS A 143 -19.57 7.76 -3.92
C CYS A 143 -18.30 7.75 -3.04
N TRP A 144 -17.12 7.58 -3.59
CA TRP A 144 -15.89 7.49 -2.81
C TRP A 144 -15.56 8.81 -2.13
N LEU A 145 -15.21 8.72 -0.85
CA LEU A 145 -14.85 9.86 -0.01
C LEU A 145 -13.35 10.08 0.11
N GLY A 146 -12.56 9.16 -0.43
CA GLY A 146 -11.10 9.15 -0.37
C GLY A 146 -10.44 8.98 -1.73
N LYS A 147 -9.14 9.24 -1.77
CA LYS A 147 -8.33 9.26 -3.00
C LYS A 147 -7.93 7.88 -3.51
N ASN A 148 -8.03 6.84 -2.67
CA ASN A 148 -7.66 5.47 -3.02
C ASN A 148 -6.23 5.33 -3.56
N LEU A 149 -5.27 6.02 -2.98
CA LEU A 149 -3.89 6.00 -3.49
C LEU A 149 -3.26 4.60 -3.47
N LEU A 150 -3.56 3.78 -2.45
CA LEU A 150 -3.07 2.40 -2.43
C LEU A 150 -3.71 1.55 -3.53
N GLY A 151 -5.01 1.64 -3.69
CA GLY A 151 -5.70 0.94 -4.79
C GLY A 151 -5.18 1.35 -6.16
N ASN A 152 -4.89 2.63 -6.35
CA ASN A 152 -4.30 3.14 -7.59
C ASN A 152 -2.88 2.58 -7.82
N ALA A 153 -2.04 2.54 -6.79
CA ALA A 153 -0.69 1.97 -6.89
C ALA A 153 -0.70 0.47 -7.22
N LEU A 154 -1.63 -0.29 -6.63
CA LEU A 154 -1.82 -1.71 -6.91
C LEU A 154 -2.30 -1.94 -8.36
N THR A 155 -3.25 -1.12 -8.82
CA THR A 155 -3.77 -1.20 -10.19
C THR A 155 -2.67 -0.89 -11.21
N GLU A 156 -1.94 0.19 -11.02
CA GLU A 156 -0.82 0.59 -11.87
C GLU A 156 0.28 -0.48 -11.91
N THR A 157 0.64 -1.04 -10.75
CA THR A 157 1.65 -2.12 -10.68
C THR A 157 1.21 -3.35 -11.45
N ARG A 158 -0.04 -3.80 -11.28
CA ARG A 158 -0.57 -4.94 -12.04
C ARG A 158 -0.55 -4.68 -13.54
N ASP A 159 -1.02 -3.53 -13.97
CA ASP A 159 -1.11 -3.19 -15.38
C ASP A 159 0.29 -3.15 -16.03
N ASN A 160 1.26 -2.53 -15.36
CA ASN A 160 2.66 -2.53 -15.80
C ASN A 160 3.27 -3.94 -15.88
N MET A 161 2.90 -4.84 -14.96
CA MET A 161 3.39 -6.23 -15.00
C MET A 161 2.78 -7.01 -16.17
N ILE A 162 1.52 -6.77 -16.50
CA ILE A 162 0.85 -7.40 -17.65
C ILE A 162 1.50 -6.92 -18.94
N GLU A 163 1.69 -5.63 -19.13
CA GLU A 163 2.31 -5.05 -20.32
C GLU A 163 3.72 -5.57 -20.58
N LYS A 164 4.52 -5.77 -19.53
CA LYS A 164 5.88 -6.31 -19.64
C LYS A 164 5.93 -7.82 -19.93
N SER A 165 4.80 -8.50 -19.79
CA SER A 165 4.70 -9.96 -20.04
C SER A 165 4.26 -10.29 -21.48
N VAL A 166 3.91 -9.29 -22.27
CA VAL A 166 3.57 -9.36 -23.70
C VAL A 166 4.79 -8.95 -24.52
#